data_165f303fc351bae1fe735c3993810013
#
_entry.id   165f303fc351bae1fe735c3993810013
#
_cell.length_a   1.000
_cell.length_b   1.000
_cell.length_c   1.000
_cell.angle_alpha   90.00
_cell.angle_beta   90.00
_cell.angle_gamma   90.00
#
_symmetry.space_group_name_H-M   'P 1'
#
loop_
_entity.id
_entity.type
_entity.pdbx_description
1 polymer ?
#
loop_
_entity_poly.entity_id
_entity_poly.type
_entity_poly.pdbx_seq_one_letter_code
_entity_poly.pdbx_strand_id
1 'polypeptide(L)'
;MSDFYFAYGSNLNLKDLREYEKRKGINEEKSFVDSINISNGVFFLPDYQLQFPIYSNGRKGGVLDVTQKVGHAVVGKLFEVENWDLLDLKEGSPNFYKRISITVIDENGKTFDAFTYVVNSKRKNKYEKPNQNYVKIVSDGYKEFKILEKFPWAHDNLVSASENKECKMIDSIFVYGTLRKQEEREQIMNSVSLGSKNITIKAKMYDIGAFPAITLEDGIVYGEIHKIKQNPSSFDIIDGV
;
A
#
# COMPACT_ATOMS: atom_id res chain seq x y z
N MET A 1 17.07 -16.06 -7.16
CA MET A 1 15.74 -15.81 -6.54
C MET A 1 15.19 -14.59 -7.21
N SER A 2 13.96 -14.66 -7.66
CA SER A 2 13.25 -13.47 -8.17
C SER A 2 12.92 -12.53 -7.02
N ASP A 3 13.07 -11.22 -7.23
CA ASP A 3 12.64 -10.21 -6.29
C ASP A 3 11.16 -9.86 -6.54
N PHE A 4 10.49 -9.29 -5.55
CA PHE A 4 9.15 -8.75 -5.71
C PHE A 4 9.17 -7.24 -5.90
N TYR A 5 8.45 -6.76 -6.91
CA TYR A 5 8.15 -5.36 -7.13
C TYR A 5 6.71 -5.07 -6.72
N PHE A 6 6.51 -4.17 -5.78
CA PHE A 6 5.19 -3.67 -5.40
C PHE A 6 4.79 -2.51 -6.29
N ALA A 7 3.84 -2.77 -7.18
CA ALA A 7 3.25 -1.78 -8.09
C ALA A 7 1.96 -1.20 -7.48
N TYR A 8 1.91 0.12 -7.32
CA TYR A 8 0.78 0.87 -6.75
C TYR A 8 0.24 1.98 -7.67
N GLY A 9 0.96 2.32 -8.74
CA GLY A 9 0.67 3.42 -9.64
C GLY A 9 0.41 2.98 -11.07
N SER A 10 0.89 3.77 -12.04
CA SER A 10 0.65 3.52 -13.47
C SER A 10 1.22 2.18 -13.97
N ASN A 11 2.16 1.57 -13.25
CA ASN A 11 2.69 0.25 -13.59
C ASN A 11 1.68 -0.89 -13.36
N LEU A 12 0.57 -0.64 -12.70
CA LEU A 12 -0.58 -1.55 -12.66
C LEU A 12 -1.32 -1.63 -14.00
N ASN A 13 -1.17 -0.64 -14.86
CA ASN A 13 -1.81 -0.64 -16.18
C ASN A 13 -0.87 -1.26 -17.21
N LEU A 14 -1.01 -2.56 -17.48
CA LEU A 14 -0.14 -3.30 -18.39
C LEU A 14 -0.21 -2.77 -19.83
N LYS A 15 -1.36 -2.22 -20.22
CA LYS A 15 -1.50 -1.59 -21.54
C LYS A 15 -0.63 -0.33 -21.64
N ASP A 16 -0.64 0.53 -20.63
CA ASP A 16 0.22 1.74 -20.59
C ASP A 16 1.71 1.36 -20.55
N LEU A 17 2.07 0.30 -19.86
CA LEU A 17 3.42 -0.26 -19.87
C LEU A 17 3.84 -0.71 -21.26
N ARG A 18 3.01 -1.50 -21.97
CA ARG A 18 3.29 -1.93 -23.35
C ARG A 18 3.41 -0.76 -24.32
N GLU A 19 2.60 0.28 -24.17
CA GLU A 19 2.70 1.49 -24.98
C GLU A 19 4.02 2.25 -24.70
N TYR A 20 4.48 2.25 -23.45
CA TYR A 20 5.79 2.80 -23.09
C TYR A 20 6.91 2.00 -23.76
N GLU A 21 6.90 0.69 -23.67
CA GLU A 21 7.90 -0.20 -24.29
C GLU A 21 7.98 0.01 -25.78
N LYS A 22 6.83 0.06 -26.48
CA LYS A 22 6.77 0.36 -27.93
C LYS A 22 7.40 1.71 -28.29
N ARG A 23 7.09 2.76 -27.52
CA ARG A 23 7.69 4.09 -27.74
C ARG A 23 9.20 4.10 -27.53
N LYS A 24 9.73 3.21 -26.70
CA LYS A 24 11.17 3.06 -26.44
C LYS A 24 11.87 2.07 -27.37
N GLY A 25 11.13 1.43 -28.28
CA GLY A 25 11.69 0.43 -29.20
C GLY A 25 12.14 -0.85 -28.49
N ILE A 26 11.54 -1.16 -27.35
CA ILE A 26 11.81 -2.39 -26.58
C ILE A 26 11.10 -3.52 -27.31
N ASN A 27 11.85 -4.54 -27.74
CA ASN A 27 11.32 -5.73 -28.39
C ASN A 27 10.74 -6.73 -27.39
N GLU A 28 10.00 -7.73 -27.88
CA GLU A 28 9.32 -8.74 -27.04
C GLU A 28 10.30 -9.51 -26.14
N GLU A 29 11.50 -9.85 -26.62
CA GLU A 29 12.51 -10.58 -25.81
C GLU A 29 13.01 -9.80 -24.60
N LYS A 30 12.87 -8.47 -24.61
CA LYS A 30 13.26 -7.56 -23.54
C LYS A 30 12.07 -6.91 -22.85
N SER A 31 10.84 -7.31 -23.21
CA SER A 31 9.63 -6.73 -22.63
C SER A 31 9.51 -7.10 -21.15
N PHE A 32 9.39 -6.09 -20.31
CA PHE A 32 9.06 -6.30 -18.89
C PHE A 32 7.67 -6.93 -18.75
N VAL A 33 6.70 -6.43 -19.54
CA VAL A 33 5.30 -6.92 -19.46
C VAL A 33 5.18 -8.40 -19.84
N ASP A 34 6.02 -8.90 -20.74
CA ASP A 34 6.00 -10.31 -21.15
C ASP A 34 6.81 -11.22 -20.22
N SER A 35 7.73 -10.63 -19.46
CA SER A 35 8.60 -11.36 -18.52
C SER A 35 8.10 -11.42 -17.10
N ILE A 36 7.16 -10.55 -16.72
CA ILE A 36 6.68 -10.51 -15.33
C ILE A 36 5.75 -11.68 -15.01
N ASN A 37 5.94 -12.26 -13.84
CA ASN A 37 4.96 -13.12 -13.19
C ASN A 37 4.19 -12.30 -12.14
N ILE A 38 2.86 -12.27 -12.27
CA ILE A 38 2.01 -11.46 -11.40
C ILE A 38 1.47 -12.34 -10.29
N SER A 39 1.81 -12.02 -9.05
CA SER A 39 1.32 -12.74 -7.88
C SER A 39 -0.20 -12.67 -7.77
N ASN A 40 -0.81 -13.76 -7.32
CA ASN A 40 -2.24 -13.78 -7.03
C ASN A 40 -2.58 -12.88 -5.83
N GLY A 41 -3.83 -12.41 -5.75
CA GLY A 41 -4.32 -11.58 -4.64
C GLY A 41 -3.93 -10.11 -4.76
N VAL A 42 -4.26 -9.37 -3.73
CA VAL A 42 -3.99 -7.94 -3.56
C VAL A 42 -3.07 -7.77 -2.36
N PHE A 43 -2.21 -6.77 -2.42
CA PHE A 43 -1.23 -6.51 -1.37
C PHE A 43 -1.38 -5.08 -0.85
N PHE A 44 -1.03 -4.90 0.42
CA PHE A 44 -1.12 -3.62 1.11
C PHE A 44 0.26 -3.20 1.60
N LEU A 45 0.63 -1.96 1.35
CA LEU A 45 1.78 -1.30 1.96
C LEU A 45 1.27 -0.50 3.16
N PRO A 46 1.44 -0.99 4.41
CA PRO A 46 0.97 -0.31 5.61
C PRO A 46 1.80 0.94 5.89
N ASP A 47 1.20 1.90 6.58
CA ASP A 47 1.81 3.15 7.01
C ASP A 47 2.35 4.02 5.87
N TYR A 48 1.69 3.94 4.71
CA TYR A 48 1.95 4.78 3.55
C TYR A 48 0.66 5.36 2.98
N GLN A 49 0.74 6.57 2.44
CA GLN A 49 -0.33 7.20 1.68
C GLN A 49 0.14 7.60 0.27
N LEU A 50 -0.83 7.75 -0.65
CA LEU A 50 -0.61 8.26 -2.00
C LEU A 50 -0.39 9.78 -1.98
N GLN A 51 0.49 10.26 -2.85
CA GLN A 51 0.72 11.70 -3.10
C GLN A 51 1.21 11.95 -4.54
N PHE A 52 1.16 13.21 -4.96
CA PHE A 52 1.64 13.67 -6.27
C PHE A 52 2.72 14.75 -6.09
N PRO A 53 3.97 14.39 -5.75
CA PRO A 53 4.99 15.35 -5.35
C PRO A 53 5.94 15.78 -6.47
N ILE A 54 5.80 15.26 -7.70
CA ILE A 54 6.72 15.56 -8.80
C ILE A 54 5.96 15.73 -10.12
N TYR A 55 6.39 16.75 -10.91
CA TYR A 55 5.87 16.97 -12.24
C TYR A 55 6.58 16.09 -13.28
N SER A 56 5.82 15.47 -14.16
CA SER A 56 6.31 14.69 -15.30
C SER A 56 5.96 15.37 -16.62
N ASN A 57 6.98 15.74 -17.40
CA ASN A 57 6.79 16.28 -18.76
C ASN A 57 6.06 15.27 -19.67
N GLY A 58 6.37 13.99 -19.55
CA GLY A 58 5.73 12.93 -20.35
C GLY A 58 4.26 12.73 -20.02
N ARG A 59 3.85 12.95 -18.76
CA ARG A 59 2.46 12.87 -18.32
C ARG A 59 1.75 14.22 -18.30
N LYS A 60 2.48 15.33 -18.53
CA LYS A 60 1.97 16.71 -18.49
C LYS A 60 1.23 17.04 -17.21
N GLY A 61 1.79 16.64 -16.07
CA GLY A 61 1.20 16.82 -14.76
C GLY A 61 1.94 16.05 -13.67
N GLY A 62 1.42 16.14 -12.46
CA GLY A 62 1.91 15.39 -11.32
C GLY A 62 1.83 13.88 -11.54
N VAL A 63 2.81 13.15 -11.02
CA VAL A 63 2.83 11.68 -11.03
C VAL A 63 2.90 11.14 -9.61
N LEU A 64 2.37 9.92 -9.46
CA LEU A 64 2.10 9.28 -8.19
C LEU A 64 3.39 8.86 -7.48
N ASP A 65 3.37 9.03 -6.18
CA ASP A 65 4.37 8.56 -5.23
C ASP A 65 3.67 8.04 -3.97
N VAL A 66 4.41 7.34 -3.12
CA VAL A 66 3.99 6.98 -1.78
C VAL A 66 4.90 7.64 -0.74
N THR A 67 4.32 8.03 0.38
CA THR A 67 5.06 8.59 1.52
C THR A 67 4.60 7.95 2.81
N GLN A 68 5.51 7.78 3.75
CA GLN A 68 5.18 7.24 5.06
C GLN A 68 4.15 8.11 5.76
N LYS A 69 3.12 7.48 6.26
CA LYS A 69 2.02 8.12 7.01
C LYS A 69 1.33 7.05 7.87
N VAL A 70 1.61 7.07 9.15
CA VAL A 70 1.05 6.12 10.12
C VAL A 70 -0.48 6.08 10.02
N GLY A 71 -1.04 4.87 10.10
CA GLY A 71 -2.47 4.64 10.04
C GLY A 71 -3.09 4.69 8.65
N HIS A 72 -2.27 4.77 7.59
CA HIS A 72 -2.73 4.70 6.20
C HIS A 72 -2.26 3.39 5.56
N ALA A 73 -2.84 3.04 4.42
CA ALA A 73 -2.37 1.92 3.62
C ALA A 73 -2.51 2.24 2.13
N VAL A 74 -1.58 1.72 1.34
CA VAL A 74 -1.62 1.77 -0.12
C VAL A 74 -1.81 0.36 -0.65
N VAL A 75 -2.76 0.21 -1.56
CA VAL A 75 -3.04 -1.08 -2.20
C VAL A 75 -2.31 -1.22 -3.53
N GLY A 76 -1.89 -2.43 -3.86
CA GLY A 76 -1.19 -2.72 -5.11
C GLY A 76 -1.09 -4.20 -5.43
N LYS A 77 -0.15 -4.51 -6.30
CA LYS A 77 0.16 -5.87 -6.76
C LYS A 77 1.65 -6.16 -6.59
N LEU A 78 1.99 -7.42 -6.38
CA LEU A 78 3.36 -7.89 -6.48
C LEU A 78 3.62 -8.49 -7.87
N PHE A 79 4.70 -8.03 -8.48
CA PHE A 79 5.26 -8.57 -9.70
C PHE A 79 6.60 -9.23 -9.37
N GLU A 80 6.79 -10.48 -9.77
CA GLU A 80 8.11 -11.11 -9.69
C GLU A 80 9.02 -10.53 -10.78
N VAL A 81 10.18 -10.09 -10.41
CA VAL A 81 11.14 -9.40 -11.27
C VAL A 81 12.48 -10.12 -11.23
N GLU A 82 12.94 -10.57 -12.38
CA GLU A 82 14.29 -11.14 -12.54
C GLU A 82 15.30 -10.09 -12.95
N ASN A 83 14.87 -9.09 -13.75
CA ASN A 83 15.71 -8.01 -14.24
C ASN A 83 15.05 -6.65 -14.01
N TRP A 84 15.74 -5.79 -13.29
CA TRP A 84 15.29 -4.45 -12.92
C TRP A 84 15.58 -3.36 -13.96
N ASP A 85 16.42 -3.63 -14.96
CA ASP A 85 16.95 -2.61 -15.87
C ASP A 85 15.85 -1.80 -16.57
N LEU A 86 14.78 -2.47 -17.00
CA LEU A 86 13.68 -1.79 -17.68
C LEU A 86 12.83 -0.94 -16.74
N LEU A 87 12.59 -1.43 -15.54
CA LEU A 87 11.88 -0.65 -14.51
C LEU A 87 12.72 0.54 -14.06
N ASP A 88 14.00 0.32 -13.77
CA ASP A 88 14.93 1.38 -13.39
C ASP A 88 15.04 2.44 -14.51
N LEU A 89 15.11 2.02 -15.76
CA LEU A 89 15.10 2.94 -16.92
C LEU A 89 13.79 3.74 -16.99
N LYS A 90 12.64 3.06 -16.82
CA LYS A 90 11.32 3.68 -16.88
C LYS A 90 11.13 4.71 -15.76
N GLU A 91 11.53 4.36 -14.54
CA GLU A 91 11.41 5.22 -13.36
C GLU A 91 12.53 6.29 -13.30
N GLY A 92 13.53 6.19 -14.19
CA GLY A 92 14.69 7.10 -14.20
C GLY A 92 15.49 6.99 -12.91
N SER A 93 15.57 5.76 -12.38
CA SER A 93 16.32 5.44 -11.16
C SER A 93 17.84 5.60 -11.39
N PRO A 94 18.58 6.07 -10.38
CA PRO A 94 18.13 6.55 -9.08
C PRO A 94 17.79 8.06 -9.05
N ASN A 95 17.78 8.75 -10.19
CA ASN A 95 17.74 10.21 -10.25
C ASN A 95 16.34 10.80 -10.03
N PHE A 96 15.29 10.18 -10.61
CA PHE A 96 13.90 10.63 -10.45
C PHE A 96 13.22 9.86 -9.34
N TYR A 97 13.17 8.55 -9.47
CA TYR A 97 12.72 7.65 -8.43
C TYR A 97 13.90 6.86 -7.89
N LYS A 98 13.76 6.39 -6.65
CA LYS A 98 14.70 5.49 -5.98
C LYS A 98 13.95 4.22 -5.61
N ARG A 99 14.54 3.07 -5.89
CA ARG A 99 14.07 1.78 -5.40
C ARG A 99 14.38 1.66 -3.90
N ILE A 100 13.38 1.28 -3.11
CA ILE A 100 13.50 1.04 -1.67
C ILE A 100 12.95 -0.33 -1.32
N SER A 101 13.51 -0.94 -0.27
CA SER A 101 12.95 -2.15 0.34
C SER A 101 11.75 -1.77 1.21
N ILE A 102 10.72 -2.58 1.15
CA ILE A 102 9.47 -2.44 1.92
C ILE A 102 8.98 -3.83 2.33
N THR A 103 8.13 -3.89 3.34
CA THR A 103 7.33 -5.07 3.67
C THR A 103 5.88 -4.80 3.34
N VAL A 104 5.24 -5.68 2.59
CA VAL A 104 3.81 -5.62 2.25
C VAL A 104 3.08 -6.81 2.85
N ILE A 105 1.75 -6.71 2.96
CA ILE A 105 0.88 -7.71 3.57
C ILE A 105 -0.16 -8.14 2.53
N ASP A 106 -0.41 -9.44 2.37
CA ASP A 106 -1.49 -9.93 1.53
C ASP A 106 -2.87 -9.86 2.23
N GLU A 107 -3.91 -10.25 1.52
CA GLU A 107 -5.30 -10.27 2.03
C GLU A 107 -5.50 -11.23 3.22
N ASN A 108 -4.56 -12.15 3.47
CA ASN A 108 -4.57 -13.10 4.58
C ASN A 108 -3.65 -12.65 5.73
N GLY A 109 -2.97 -11.49 5.57
CA GLY A 109 -2.04 -10.91 6.52
C GLY A 109 -0.63 -11.51 6.48
N LYS A 110 -0.31 -12.34 5.49
CA LYS A 110 1.04 -12.83 5.28
C LYS A 110 1.92 -11.69 4.76
N THR A 111 3.09 -11.53 5.34
CA THR A 111 4.07 -10.52 4.96
C THR A 111 4.98 -11.00 3.83
N PHE A 112 5.41 -10.04 2.99
CA PHE A 112 6.36 -10.27 1.91
C PHE A 112 7.34 -9.10 1.85
N ASP A 113 8.61 -9.41 1.77
CA ASP A 113 9.63 -8.42 1.44
C ASP A 113 9.57 -8.12 -0.06
N ALA A 114 9.57 -6.86 -0.39
CA ALA A 114 9.45 -6.38 -1.76
C ALA A 114 10.25 -5.08 -1.96
N PHE A 115 10.37 -4.67 -3.20
CA PHE A 115 10.88 -3.35 -3.56
C PHE A 115 9.76 -2.50 -4.17
N THR A 116 9.85 -1.19 -3.98
CA THR A 116 9.02 -0.24 -4.71
C THR A 116 9.83 0.99 -5.08
N TYR A 117 9.27 1.82 -5.95
CA TYR A 117 9.87 3.09 -6.33
C TYR A 117 9.20 4.24 -5.59
N VAL A 118 10.01 5.12 -5.02
CA VAL A 118 9.58 6.38 -4.41
C VAL A 118 10.35 7.54 -5.04
N VAL A 119 9.71 8.69 -5.16
CA VAL A 119 10.36 9.89 -5.68
C VAL A 119 11.59 10.25 -4.85
N ASN A 120 12.71 10.54 -5.52
CA ASN A 120 13.91 11.00 -4.85
C ASN A 120 13.61 12.29 -4.05
N SER A 121 13.95 12.30 -2.76
CA SER A 121 13.61 13.39 -1.83
C SER A 121 14.05 14.77 -2.31
N LYS A 122 15.16 14.85 -3.04
CA LYS A 122 15.68 16.10 -3.63
C LYS A 122 14.80 16.67 -4.76
N ARG A 123 13.83 15.88 -5.26
CA ARG A 123 12.94 16.25 -6.38
C ARG A 123 11.48 16.39 -5.95
N LYS A 124 11.17 16.09 -4.68
CA LYS A 124 9.79 16.21 -4.18
C LYS A 124 9.39 17.67 -4.02
N ASN A 125 8.27 18.04 -4.61
CA ASN A 125 7.52 19.25 -4.31
C ASN A 125 6.42 18.92 -3.27
N LYS A 126 5.70 19.95 -2.79
CA LYS A 126 4.57 19.72 -1.89
C LYS A 126 3.42 19.01 -2.61
N TYR A 127 3.11 19.49 -3.81
CA TYR A 127 2.05 18.94 -4.65
C TYR A 127 2.22 19.43 -6.09
N GLU A 128 1.97 18.50 -7.02
CA GLU A 128 1.86 18.77 -8.45
C GLU A 128 0.54 18.22 -8.96
N LYS A 129 -0.30 19.07 -9.51
CA LYS A 129 -1.62 18.66 -10.02
C LYS A 129 -1.47 17.61 -11.12
N PRO A 130 -2.04 16.40 -10.98
CA PRO A 130 -1.98 15.38 -12.02
C PRO A 130 -2.87 15.73 -13.22
N ASN A 131 -2.49 15.22 -14.38
CA ASN A 131 -3.37 15.18 -15.54
C ASN A 131 -4.45 14.10 -15.32
N GLN A 132 -5.69 14.40 -15.68
CA GLN A 132 -6.82 13.46 -15.51
C GLN A 132 -6.62 12.14 -16.27
N ASN A 133 -5.95 12.17 -17.43
CA ASN A 133 -5.60 10.95 -18.16
C ASN A 133 -4.64 10.07 -17.36
N TYR A 134 -3.70 10.67 -16.60
CA TYR A 134 -2.81 9.89 -15.75
C TYR A 134 -3.54 9.25 -14.57
N VAL A 135 -4.43 9.99 -13.91
CA VAL A 135 -5.30 9.44 -12.84
C VAL A 135 -6.14 8.28 -13.37
N LYS A 136 -6.70 8.44 -14.59
CA LYS A 136 -7.45 7.38 -15.26
C LYS A 136 -6.58 6.14 -15.55
N ILE A 137 -5.33 6.30 -15.99
CA ILE A 137 -4.40 5.18 -16.22
C ILE A 137 -4.21 4.36 -14.94
N VAL A 138 -4.00 5.02 -13.80
CA VAL A 138 -3.85 4.34 -12.49
C VAL A 138 -5.16 3.64 -12.10
N SER A 139 -6.29 4.33 -12.23
CA SER A 139 -7.62 3.76 -11.92
C SER A 139 -7.96 2.56 -12.80
N ASP A 140 -7.60 2.60 -14.09
CA ASP A 140 -7.81 1.47 -15.01
C ASP A 140 -6.92 0.28 -14.62
N GLY A 141 -5.68 0.50 -14.14
CA GLY A 141 -4.84 -0.54 -13.57
C GLY A 141 -5.48 -1.19 -12.32
N TYR A 142 -6.08 -0.40 -11.43
CA TYR A 142 -6.83 -0.95 -10.29
C TYR A 142 -8.00 -1.84 -10.74
N LYS A 143 -8.71 -1.46 -11.82
CA LYS A 143 -9.82 -2.25 -12.38
C LYS A 143 -9.32 -3.53 -13.03
N GLU A 144 -8.23 -3.48 -13.79
CA GLU A 144 -7.62 -4.65 -14.45
C GLU A 144 -7.34 -5.78 -13.45
N PHE A 145 -6.87 -5.44 -12.27
CA PHE A 145 -6.59 -6.38 -11.19
C PHE A 145 -7.74 -6.57 -10.20
N LYS A 146 -8.96 -6.08 -10.51
CA LYS A 146 -10.16 -6.18 -9.67
C LYS A 146 -9.98 -5.63 -8.24
N ILE A 147 -9.02 -4.73 -8.05
CA ILE A 147 -8.75 -4.12 -6.75
C ILE A 147 -9.98 -3.37 -6.24
N LEU A 148 -10.66 -2.62 -7.14
CA LEU A 148 -11.80 -1.78 -6.76
C LEU A 148 -13.06 -2.57 -6.39
N GLU A 149 -13.17 -3.82 -6.83
CA GLU A 149 -14.30 -4.69 -6.47
C GLU A 149 -14.26 -5.06 -4.98
N LYS A 150 -13.06 -5.26 -4.43
CA LYS A 150 -12.83 -5.62 -3.03
C LYS A 150 -12.52 -4.42 -2.15
N PHE A 151 -11.78 -3.45 -2.66
CA PHE A 151 -11.22 -2.32 -1.92
C PHE A 151 -11.56 -0.98 -2.61
N PRO A 152 -12.85 -0.58 -2.67
CA PRO A 152 -13.27 0.66 -3.34
C PRO A 152 -12.60 1.92 -2.78
N TRP A 153 -12.20 1.91 -1.51
CA TRP A 153 -11.46 3.00 -0.89
C TRP A 153 -10.12 3.32 -1.57
N ALA A 154 -9.53 2.37 -2.33
CA ALA A 154 -8.33 2.62 -3.11
C ALA A 154 -8.55 3.70 -4.18
N HIS A 155 -9.73 3.72 -4.80
CA HIS A 155 -10.11 4.79 -5.73
C HIS A 155 -10.32 6.11 -5.00
N ASP A 156 -11.00 6.10 -3.85
CA ASP A 156 -11.22 7.29 -3.04
C ASP A 156 -9.89 7.93 -2.63
N ASN A 157 -8.91 7.11 -2.24
CA ASN A 157 -7.56 7.58 -1.89
C ASN A 157 -6.81 8.16 -3.10
N LEU A 158 -6.93 7.54 -4.28
CA LEU A 158 -6.35 8.08 -5.51
C LEU A 158 -6.96 9.44 -5.86
N VAL A 159 -8.28 9.57 -5.76
CA VAL A 159 -8.99 10.85 -6.00
C VAL A 159 -8.56 11.90 -4.98
N SER A 160 -8.56 11.55 -3.68
CA SER A 160 -8.14 12.47 -2.61
C SER A 160 -6.73 12.98 -2.84
N ALA A 161 -5.77 12.09 -3.11
CA ALA A 161 -4.40 12.47 -3.42
C ALA A 161 -4.32 13.37 -4.67
N SER A 162 -5.12 13.09 -5.72
CA SER A 162 -5.15 13.89 -6.95
C SER A 162 -5.71 15.30 -6.76
N GLU A 163 -6.47 15.52 -5.70
CA GLU A 163 -7.03 16.81 -5.29
C GLU A 163 -6.24 17.49 -4.17
N ASN A 164 -5.07 16.95 -3.81
CA ASN A 164 -4.27 17.38 -2.67
C ASN A 164 -5.03 17.32 -1.33
N LYS A 165 -5.86 16.30 -1.18
CA LYS A 165 -6.59 16.00 0.05
C LYS A 165 -5.95 14.81 0.75
N GLU A 166 -6.16 14.70 2.05
CA GLU A 166 -5.70 13.56 2.83
C GLU A 166 -6.42 12.27 2.42
N CYS A 167 -5.67 11.17 2.30
CA CYS A 167 -6.22 9.85 2.07
C CYS A 167 -6.95 9.35 3.34
N LYS A 168 -7.88 8.42 3.17
CA LYS A 168 -8.55 7.78 4.30
C LYS A 168 -7.54 6.99 5.13
N MET A 169 -7.64 7.16 6.44
CA MET A 169 -6.93 6.34 7.42
C MET A 169 -7.61 4.98 7.60
N ILE A 170 -6.89 4.00 8.12
CA ILE A 170 -7.44 2.77 8.69
C ILE A 170 -8.41 3.18 9.79
N ASP A 171 -9.61 2.63 9.78
CA ASP A 171 -10.69 3.04 10.68
C ASP A 171 -11.05 1.98 11.73
N SER A 172 -10.39 0.83 11.69
CA SER A 172 -10.71 -0.29 12.57
C SER A 172 -9.46 -1.06 12.97
N ILE A 173 -9.39 -1.44 14.24
CA ILE A 173 -8.30 -2.23 14.83
C ILE A 173 -8.87 -3.45 15.51
N PHE A 174 -8.27 -4.62 15.27
CA PHE A 174 -8.55 -5.84 16.01
C PHE A 174 -7.60 -5.95 17.20
N VAL A 175 -8.17 -6.07 18.41
CA VAL A 175 -7.43 -6.27 19.65
C VAL A 175 -7.75 -7.64 20.25
N TYR A 176 -6.71 -8.34 20.72
CA TYR A 176 -6.81 -9.72 21.23
C TYR A 176 -6.08 -9.94 22.57
N GLY A 177 -5.41 -8.91 23.09
CA GLY A 177 -4.63 -8.93 24.33
C GLY A 177 -5.12 -7.92 25.36
N THR A 178 -4.19 -7.31 26.07
CA THR A 178 -4.43 -6.40 27.20
C THR A 178 -5.21 -5.11 26.86
N LEU A 179 -5.35 -4.79 25.59
CA LEU A 179 -6.15 -3.66 25.10
C LEU A 179 -7.66 -3.97 25.03
N ARG A 180 -8.08 -5.25 25.24
CA ARG A 180 -9.49 -5.64 25.20
C ARG A 180 -10.25 -5.06 26.41
N LYS A 181 -11.57 -5.06 26.29
CA LYS A 181 -12.49 -4.68 27.38
C LYS A 181 -12.26 -5.54 28.61
N GLN A 182 -12.22 -4.90 29.79
CA GLN A 182 -11.94 -5.49 31.10
C GLN A 182 -10.50 -6.03 31.26
N GLU A 183 -9.60 -5.70 30.35
CA GLU A 183 -8.19 -6.02 30.47
C GLU A 183 -7.37 -4.79 30.96
N GLU A 184 -6.12 -5.03 31.32
CA GLU A 184 -5.25 -4.07 32.00
C GLU A 184 -5.12 -2.71 31.29
N ARG A 185 -5.13 -2.73 29.95
CA ARG A 185 -4.90 -1.54 29.10
C ARG A 185 -6.16 -1.08 28.36
N GLU A 186 -7.34 -1.49 28.79
CA GLU A 186 -8.63 -1.09 28.18
C GLU A 186 -8.76 0.44 28.02
N GLN A 187 -8.26 1.21 28.99
CA GLN A 187 -8.38 2.67 28.99
C GLN A 187 -7.75 3.32 27.76
N ILE A 188 -6.71 2.72 27.19
CA ILE A 188 -6.07 3.18 25.96
C ILE A 188 -7.06 3.10 24.80
N MET A 189 -7.69 1.93 24.63
CA MET A 189 -8.69 1.77 23.57
C MET A 189 -9.92 2.65 23.81
N ASN A 190 -10.36 2.85 25.05
CA ASN A 190 -11.48 3.73 25.37
C ASN A 190 -11.23 5.18 24.97
N SER A 191 -9.97 5.65 24.96
CA SER A 191 -9.62 7.01 24.57
C SER A 191 -9.75 7.24 23.06
N VAL A 192 -9.57 6.22 22.25
CA VAL A 192 -9.53 6.30 20.76
C VAL A 192 -10.73 5.62 20.09
N SER A 193 -11.41 4.70 20.77
CA SER A 193 -12.50 3.92 20.21
C SER A 193 -13.79 4.74 20.08
N LEU A 194 -14.52 4.52 18.98
CA LEU A 194 -15.89 4.99 18.74
C LEU A 194 -16.93 3.90 19.04
N GLY A 195 -16.49 2.69 19.33
CA GLY A 195 -17.30 1.54 19.62
C GLY A 195 -16.59 0.25 19.22
N SER A 196 -16.99 -0.86 19.83
CA SER A 196 -16.41 -2.17 19.56
C SER A 196 -17.45 -3.26 19.45
N LYS A 197 -17.05 -4.39 18.89
CA LYS A 197 -17.80 -5.64 18.88
C LYS A 197 -16.86 -6.83 18.97
N ASN A 198 -17.30 -7.88 19.65
CA ASN A 198 -16.56 -9.14 19.68
C ASN A 198 -16.58 -9.81 18.32
N ILE A 199 -15.42 -10.27 17.90
CA ILE A 199 -15.24 -11.06 16.68
C ILE A 199 -14.18 -12.13 16.89
N THR A 200 -14.09 -13.04 15.95
CA THR A 200 -12.99 -13.99 15.83
C THR A 200 -12.27 -13.78 14.50
N ILE A 201 -10.98 -14.04 14.52
CA ILE A 201 -10.18 -14.11 13.29
C ILE A 201 -9.54 -15.50 13.16
N LYS A 202 -9.21 -15.89 11.93
CA LYS A 202 -8.42 -17.07 11.65
C LYS A 202 -6.95 -16.77 11.94
N ALA A 203 -6.45 -17.20 13.08
CA ALA A 203 -5.10 -16.96 13.55
C ALA A 203 -4.77 -17.94 14.69
N LYS A 204 -3.49 -18.07 15.02
CA LYS A 204 -3.01 -18.85 16.16
C LYS A 204 -2.32 -17.94 17.16
N MET A 205 -2.68 -18.08 18.44
CA MET A 205 -2.14 -17.28 19.53
C MET A 205 -0.99 -18.02 20.21
N TYR A 206 0.05 -17.28 20.55
CA TYR A 206 1.20 -17.73 21.30
C TYR A 206 1.40 -16.86 22.53
N ASP A 207 1.75 -17.49 23.64
CA ASP A 207 2.23 -16.81 24.82
C ASP A 207 3.75 -16.58 24.68
N ILE A 208 4.16 -15.31 24.66
CA ILE A 208 5.57 -14.93 24.59
C ILE A 208 6.03 -14.25 25.90
N GLY A 209 5.26 -14.42 26.97
CA GLY A 209 5.56 -13.98 28.34
C GLY A 209 4.88 -12.67 28.70
N ALA A 210 5.41 -11.52 28.27
CA ALA A 210 4.86 -10.22 28.67
C ALA A 210 3.50 -9.90 28.01
N PHE A 211 3.23 -10.45 26.84
CA PHE A 211 2.00 -10.24 26.07
C PHE A 211 1.79 -11.38 25.06
N PRO A 212 0.56 -11.63 24.62
CA PRO A 212 0.29 -12.61 23.57
C PRO A 212 0.71 -12.08 22.20
N ALA A 213 1.18 -13.00 21.35
CA ALA A 213 1.40 -12.75 19.93
C ALA A 213 0.50 -13.63 19.08
N ILE A 214 0.12 -13.18 17.88
CA ILE A 214 -0.62 -13.99 16.92
C ILE A 214 0.14 -14.15 15.62
N THR A 215 -0.03 -15.31 14.99
CA THR A 215 0.38 -15.57 13.60
C THR A 215 -0.86 -15.92 12.79
N LEU A 216 -0.82 -15.68 11.49
CA LEU A 216 -1.94 -15.95 10.60
C LEU A 216 -1.92 -17.40 10.10
N GLU A 217 -1.78 -18.31 11.05
CA GLU A 217 -1.87 -19.75 10.88
C GLU A 217 -3.29 -20.26 11.15
N ASP A 218 -3.50 -21.57 10.88
CA ASP A 218 -4.79 -22.21 11.18
C ASP A 218 -5.05 -22.24 12.70
N GLY A 219 -6.17 -21.66 13.06
CA GLY A 219 -6.65 -21.52 14.44
C GLY A 219 -7.75 -20.47 14.52
N ILE A 220 -8.23 -20.22 15.72
CA ILE A 220 -9.26 -19.20 16.01
C ILE A 220 -8.77 -18.35 17.16
N VAL A 221 -8.69 -17.05 16.94
CA VAL A 221 -8.41 -16.06 18.00
C VAL A 221 -9.62 -15.19 18.23
N TYR A 222 -10.04 -15.13 19.49
CA TYR A 222 -11.12 -14.28 19.98
C TYR A 222 -10.57 -12.90 20.32
N GLY A 223 -11.28 -11.87 19.92
CA GLY A 223 -10.91 -10.50 20.22
C GLY A 223 -12.04 -9.53 19.94
N GLU A 224 -11.70 -8.28 19.87
CA GLU A 224 -12.62 -7.18 19.63
C GLU A 224 -12.15 -6.38 18.41
N ILE A 225 -13.06 -6.04 17.51
CA ILE A 225 -12.79 -5.01 16.52
C ILE A 225 -13.32 -3.67 17.03
N HIS A 226 -12.45 -2.70 17.13
CA HIS A 226 -12.77 -1.33 17.51
C HIS A 226 -12.78 -0.44 16.29
N LYS A 227 -13.84 0.35 16.12
CA LYS A 227 -13.82 1.49 15.22
C LYS A 227 -13.10 2.65 15.92
N ILE A 228 -12.07 3.21 15.28
CA ILE A 228 -11.23 4.23 15.89
C ILE A 228 -11.47 5.62 15.31
N LYS A 229 -11.20 6.64 16.10
CA LYS A 229 -11.26 8.03 15.68
C LYS A 229 -10.24 8.25 14.56
N GLN A 230 -10.68 8.86 13.47
CA GLN A 230 -9.85 9.22 12.32
C GLN A 230 -8.94 10.42 12.64
N ASN A 231 -7.99 10.19 13.55
CA ASN A 231 -7.04 11.18 14.03
C ASN A 231 -5.64 10.54 14.08
N PRO A 232 -4.60 11.13 13.49
CA PRO A 232 -3.24 10.61 13.54
C PRO A 232 -2.77 10.25 14.95
N SER A 233 -3.08 11.08 15.95
CA SER A 233 -2.74 10.80 17.34
C SER A 233 -3.39 9.54 17.93
N SER A 234 -4.44 9.00 17.31
CA SER A 234 -5.06 7.75 17.77
C SER A 234 -4.11 6.56 17.60
N PHE A 235 -3.33 6.53 16.53
CA PHE A 235 -2.33 5.49 16.32
C PHE A 235 -1.12 5.68 17.23
N ASP A 236 -0.64 6.93 17.40
CA ASP A 236 0.46 7.24 18.31
C ASP A 236 0.15 6.79 19.75
N ILE A 237 -1.11 6.93 20.19
CA ILE A 237 -1.57 6.49 21.50
C ILE A 237 -1.56 4.96 21.62
N ILE A 238 -1.94 4.24 20.55
CA ILE A 238 -2.00 2.77 20.54
C ILE A 238 -0.58 2.19 20.44
N ASP A 239 0.27 2.77 19.60
CA ASP A 239 1.64 2.28 19.34
C ASP A 239 2.61 2.63 20.48
N GLY A 240 2.24 3.57 21.36
CA GLY A 240 3.03 3.97 22.52
C GLY A 240 2.90 3.04 23.75
N VAL A 241 2.30 1.85 23.58
CA VAL A 241 1.93 0.94 24.68
C VAL A 241 2.93 -0.20 24.90
#